data_5cb448f208b115c1f1de4bc7d1376aba
#
_entry.id   5cb448f208b115c1f1de4bc7d1376aba
#
_cell.length_a   1.000
_cell.length_b   1.000
_cell.length_c   1.000
_cell.angle_alpha   90.00
_cell.angle_beta   90.00
_cell.angle_gamma   90.00
#
_symmetry.space_group_name_H-M   'P 1'
#
loop_
_entity.id
_entity.type
_entity.pdbx_description
1 polymer ?
#
loop_
_entity_poly.entity_id
_entity_poly.type
_entity_poly.pdbx_seq_one_letter_code
_entity_poly.pdbx_strand_id
1 'polypeptide(L)'
;PLAVISQALIFFYQSILLFAISDLTTLKREEDYPLIFDAPTSSFENFKENVFYNIIDKIQKQCIIVTKDLLEVDKLTGKKTLNEAQIEALTCSVYRIEKQTGYNETDLSTIRTIITPIK
;
A
#
# COMPACT_ATOMS: atom_id res chain seq x y z
N PRO A 1 -5.47 -15.72 -17.17
CA PRO A 1 -4.35 -16.35 -17.86
C PRO A 1 -3.23 -16.76 -16.90
N LEU A 2 -2.55 -17.84 -17.19
CA LEU A 2 -1.45 -18.38 -16.39
C LEU A 2 -0.33 -17.35 -16.16
N ALA A 3 -0.06 -16.47 -17.12
CA ALA A 3 0.96 -15.42 -17.01
C ALA A 3 0.65 -14.39 -15.91
N VAL A 4 -0.60 -13.99 -15.73
CA VAL A 4 -1.01 -13.03 -14.68
C VAL A 4 -0.94 -13.70 -13.30
N ILE A 5 -1.37 -14.96 -13.20
CA ILE A 5 -1.26 -15.75 -11.96
C ILE A 5 0.20 -15.93 -11.57
N SER A 6 1.10 -16.20 -12.54
CA SER A 6 2.51 -16.38 -12.26
C SER A 6 3.18 -15.06 -11.77
N GLN A 7 2.81 -13.92 -12.33
CA GLN A 7 3.34 -12.61 -11.87
C GLN A 7 2.92 -12.29 -10.43
N ALA A 8 1.65 -12.46 -10.10
CA ALA A 8 1.15 -12.26 -8.75
C ALA A 8 1.85 -13.18 -7.74
N LEU A 9 2.07 -14.44 -8.12
CA LEU A 9 2.76 -15.41 -7.28
C LEU A 9 4.24 -15.05 -7.09
N ILE A 10 4.92 -14.64 -8.15
CA ILE A 10 6.32 -14.17 -8.10
C ILE A 10 6.43 -12.98 -7.16
N PHE A 11 5.56 -11.99 -7.30
CA PHE A 11 5.57 -10.81 -6.44
C PHE A 11 5.33 -11.18 -4.97
N PHE A 12 4.41 -12.09 -4.70
CA PHE A 12 4.14 -12.58 -3.35
C PHE A 12 5.39 -13.24 -2.72
N TYR A 13 6.07 -14.12 -3.46
CA TYR A 13 7.31 -14.75 -3.00
C TYR A 13 8.45 -13.74 -2.83
N GLN A 14 8.58 -12.76 -3.72
CA GLN A 14 9.57 -11.70 -3.58
C GLN A 14 9.33 -10.87 -2.31
N SER A 15 8.08 -10.60 -1.96
CA SER A 15 7.72 -9.89 -0.73
C SER A 15 8.12 -10.68 0.51
N ILE A 16 7.85 -11.99 0.54
CA ILE A 16 8.26 -12.88 1.65
C ILE A 16 9.79 -12.91 1.78
N LEU A 17 10.50 -13.02 0.67
CA LEU A 17 11.97 -13.02 0.66
C LEU A 17 12.52 -11.71 1.18
N LEU A 18 11.94 -10.57 0.76
CA LEU A 18 12.33 -9.25 1.24
C LEU A 18 12.16 -9.12 2.75
N PHE A 19 11.05 -9.62 3.31
CA PHE A 19 10.83 -9.66 4.76
C PHE A 19 11.88 -10.50 5.48
N ALA A 20 12.19 -11.68 4.97
CA ALA A 20 13.20 -12.56 5.56
C ALA A 20 14.60 -11.92 5.54
N ILE A 21 15.01 -11.32 4.42
CA ILE A 21 16.29 -10.62 4.29
C ILE A 21 16.34 -9.41 5.24
N SER A 22 15.25 -8.65 5.32
CA SER A 22 15.15 -7.50 6.20
C SER A 22 15.29 -7.89 7.67
N ASP A 23 14.68 -9.00 8.10
CA ASP A 23 14.81 -9.52 9.46
C ASP A 23 16.23 -9.97 9.77
N LEU A 24 16.88 -10.70 8.85
CA LEU A 24 18.28 -11.10 9.01
C LEU A 24 19.22 -9.90 9.08
N THR A 25 18.97 -8.86 8.30
CA THR A 25 19.77 -7.63 8.30
C THR A 25 19.63 -6.88 9.63
N THR A 26 18.42 -6.80 10.19
CA THR A 26 18.15 -6.18 11.49
C THR A 26 18.82 -6.94 12.63
N LEU A 27 18.85 -8.27 12.60
CA LEU A 27 19.56 -9.09 13.59
C LEU A 27 21.08 -8.86 13.58
N LYS A 28 21.66 -8.51 12.44
CA LYS A 28 23.11 -8.26 12.27
C LYS A 28 23.52 -6.80 12.47
N ARG A 29 22.57 -5.88 12.36
CA ARG A 29 22.77 -4.44 12.49
C ARG A 29 21.84 -3.91 13.56
N GLU A 30 22.31 -3.01 14.37
CA GLU A 30 21.50 -2.32 15.38
C GLU A 30 20.51 -1.30 14.79
N GLU A 31 20.56 -1.10 13.47
CA GLU A 31 19.73 -0.15 12.75
C GLU A 31 18.53 -0.85 12.10
N ASP A 32 17.34 -0.31 12.35
CA ASP A 32 16.09 -0.78 11.76
C ASP A 32 15.67 0.17 10.61
N TYR A 33 15.58 -0.37 9.40
CA TYR A 33 15.18 0.38 8.22
C TYR A 33 13.70 0.17 7.91
N PRO A 34 12.93 1.23 7.60
CA PRO A 34 11.55 1.08 7.19
C PRO A 34 11.46 0.36 5.84
N LEU A 35 10.41 -0.45 5.70
CA LEU A 35 10.04 -1.09 4.45
C LEU A 35 9.02 -0.21 3.73
N ILE A 36 9.26 0.07 2.45
CA ILE A 36 8.36 0.91 1.64
C ILE A 36 7.83 0.06 0.49
N PHE A 37 6.51 -0.01 0.38
CA PHE A 37 5.80 -0.72 -0.67
C PHE A 37 4.93 0.25 -1.47
N ASP A 38 5.09 0.24 -2.78
CA ASP A 38 4.24 0.98 -3.71
C ASP A 38 3.29 0.02 -4.42
N ALA A 39 1.99 0.18 -4.15
CA ALA A 39 0.91 -0.63 -4.69
C ALA A 39 1.18 -2.16 -4.65
N PRO A 40 1.57 -2.72 -3.49
CA PRO A 40 2.06 -4.11 -3.41
C PRO A 40 0.99 -5.14 -3.75
N THR A 41 -0.28 -4.80 -3.57
CA THR A 41 -1.43 -5.68 -3.75
C THR A 41 -2.12 -5.53 -5.09
N SER A 42 -1.64 -4.65 -5.96
CA SER A 42 -2.28 -4.33 -7.26
C SER A 42 -2.52 -5.53 -8.18
N SER A 43 -1.74 -6.60 -8.02
CA SER A 43 -1.85 -7.86 -8.77
C SER A 43 -2.41 -9.02 -7.94
N PHE A 44 -2.82 -8.76 -6.69
CA PHE A 44 -3.29 -9.82 -5.80
C PHE A 44 -4.80 -10.02 -5.91
N GLU A 45 -5.21 -11.27 -5.76
CA GLU A 45 -6.59 -11.61 -5.41
C GLU A 45 -6.85 -11.28 -3.93
N ASN A 46 -8.10 -11.05 -3.56
CA ASN A 46 -8.50 -10.65 -2.20
C ASN A 46 -7.89 -11.54 -1.10
N PHE A 47 -7.77 -12.84 -1.35
CA PHE A 47 -7.17 -13.76 -0.39
C PHE A 47 -5.68 -13.45 -0.14
N LYS A 48 -4.91 -13.22 -1.20
CA LYS A 48 -3.48 -12.92 -1.10
C LYS A 48 -3.23 -11.55 -0.50
N GLU A 49 -4.11 -10.60 -0.77
CA GLU A 49 -4.10 -9.28 -0.15
C GLU A 49 -4.24 -9.39 1.37
N ASN A 50 -5.22 -10.13 1.86
CA ASN A 50 -5.41 -10.35 3.30
C ASN A 50 -4.21 -11.04 3.95
N VAL A 51 -3.62 -12.04 3.28
CA VAL A 51 -2.40 -12.70 3.78
C VAL A 51 -1.23 -11.73 3.86
N PHE A 52 -1.04 -10.87 2.85
CA PHE A 52 0.01 -9.86 2.84
C PHE A 52 -0.12 -8.89 4.02
N TYR A 53 -1.30 -8.32 4.24
CA TYR A 53 -1.54 -7.39 5.36
C TYR A 53 -1.42 -8.07 6.73
N ASN A 54 -1.83 -9.33 6.86
CA ASN A 54 -1.63 -10.10 8.09
C ASN A 54 -0.14 -10.35 8.39
N ILE A 55 0.68 -10.54 7.37
CA ILE A 55 2.14 -10.67 7.54
C ILE A 55 2.73 -9.33 7.97
N ILE A 56 2.33 -8.24 7.34
CA ILE A 56 2.77 -6.88 7.70
C ILE A 56 2.45 -6.56 9.16
N ASP A 57 1.25 -6.89 9.61
CA ASP A 57 0.81 -6.63 10.99
C ASP A 57 1.64 -7.39 12.05
N LYS A 58 2.19 -8.55 11.67
CA LYS A 58 3.04 -9.36 12.54
C LYS A 58 4.51 -8.95 12.54
N ILE A 59 4.94 -8.18 11.57
CA ILE A 59 6.33 -7.73 11.47
C ILE A 59 6.54 -6.54 12.39
N GLN A 60 7.51 -6.65 13.31
CA GLN A 60 7.89 -5.56 14.22
C GLN A 60 8.82 -4.56 13.53
N LYS A 61 8.41 -4.08 12.37
CA LYS A 61 9.15 -3.09 11.56
C LYS A 61 8.22 -2.00 11.08
N GLN A 62 8.75 -0.80 10.91
CA GLN A 62 8.00 0.25 10.26
C GLN A 62 7.79 -0.10 8.79
N CYS A 63 6.52 -0.20 8.38
CA CYS A 63 6.14 -0.39 6.99
C CYS A 63 5.34 0.83 6.51
N ILE A 64 5.72 1.36 5.35
CA ILE A 64 5.00 2.42 4.66
C ILE A 64 4.42 1.82 3.39
N ILE A 65 3.11 1.83 3.26
CA ILE A 65 2.40 1.23 2.14
C ILE A 65 1.61 2.31 1.40
N VAL A 66 1.93 2.51 0.12
CA VAL A 66 1.15 3.36 -0.77
C VAL A 66 0.20 2.45 -1.55
N THR A 67 -1.10 2.64 -1.38
CA THR A 67 -2.11 1.75 -1.97
C THR A 67 -3.38 2.49 -2.37
N LYS A 68 -4.15 1.87 -3.26
CA LYS A 68 -5.52 2.28 -3.61
C LYS A 68 -6.57 1.36 -3.01
N ASP A 69 -6.17 0.35 -2.24
CA ASP A 69 -7.06 -0.70 -1.73
C ASP A 69 -8.12 -0.18 -0.76
N LEU A 70 -7.85 0.97 -0.14
CA LEU A 70 -8.80 1.63 0.77
C LEU A 70 -9.79 2.56 0.05
N LEU A 71 -9.78 2.58 -1.28
CA LEU A 71 -10.70 3.36 -2.10
C LEU A 71 -11.75 2.45 -2.73
N GLU A 72 -13.00 2.84 -2.58
CA GLU A 72 -14.12 2.27 -3.32
C GLU A 72 -14.47 3.15 -4.51
N VAL A 73 -14.74 2.53 -5.65
CA VAL A 73 -15.15 3.21 -6.88
C VAL A 73 -16.61 2.91 -7.13
N ASP A 74 -17.45 3.94 -7.10
CA ASP A 74 -18.83 3.84 -7.55
C ASP A 74 -18.85 3.52 -9.06
N LYS A 75 -19.41 2.37 -9.40
CA LYS A 75 -19.43 1.86 -10.78
C LYS A 75 -20.27 2.73 -11.73
N LEU A 76 -21.22 3.49 -11.21
CA LEU A 76 -22.11 4.33 -12.02
C LEU A 76 -21.51 5.72 -12.26
N THR A 77 -20.90 6.31 -11.25
CA THR A 77 -20.41 7.69 -11.29
C THR A 77 -18.89 7.77 -11.45
N GLY A 78 -18.17 6.67 -11.26
CA GLY A 78 -16.70 6.65 -11.22
C GLY A 78 -16.10 7.39 -10.02
N LYS A 79 -16.95 7.85 -9.09
CA LYS A 79 -16.51 8.57 -7.89
C LYS A 79 -15.76 7.64 -6.95
N LYS A 80 -14.62 8.10 -6.47
CA LYS A 80 -13.80 7.39 -5.49
C LYS A 80 -14.12 7.89 -4.09
N THR A 81 -14.45 6.96 -3.20
CA THR A 81 -14.72 7.22 -1.78
C THR A 81 -13.84 6.33 -0.92
N LEU A 82 -13.62 6.72 0.33
CA LEU A 82 -12.86 5.91 1.27
C LEU A 82 -13.73 4.77 1.81
N ASN A 83 -13.14 3.59 1.92
CA ASN A 83 -13.77 2.45 2.62
C ASN A 83 -13.54 2.61 4.13
N GLU A 84 -14.47 3.29 4.79
CA GLU A 84 -14.36 3.62 6.21
C GLU A 84 -14.29 2.37 7.09
N ALA A 85 -15.06 1.34 6.79
CA ALA A 85 -15.06 0.09 7.55
C ALA A 85 -13.68 -0.60 7.52
N GLN A 86 -13.06 -0.61 6.35
CA GLN A 86 -11.73 -1.19 6.18
C GLN A 86 -10.65 -0.36 6.89
N ILE A 87 -10.76 0.96 6.85
CA ILE A 87 -9.84 1.88 7.55
C ILE A 87 -9.96 1.70 9.06
N GLU A 88 -11.18 1.59 9.60
CA GLU A 88 -11.39 1.37 11.02
C GLU A 88 -10.78 0.05 11.52
N ALA A 89 -10.81 -0.98 10.70
CA ALA A 89 -10.23 -2.29 11.03
C ALA A 89 -8.69 -2.29 11.09
N LEU A 90 -8.02 -1.30 10.48
CA LEU A 90 -6.56 -1.19 10.52
C LEU A 90 -6.08 -0.68 11.88
N THR A 91 -4.95 -1.19 12.33
CA THR A 91 -4.28 -0.77 13.57
C THR A 91 -3.22 0.32 13.36
N CYS A 92 -2.92 0.65 12.11
CA CYS A 92 -1.90 1.62 11.72
C CYS A 92 -2.48 3.03 11.45
N SER A 93 -1.61 4.02 11.36
CA SER A 93 -1.96 5.36 10.89
C SER A 93 -2.27 5.34 9.39
N VAL A 94 -3.31 6.05 8.99
CA VAL A 94 -3.76 6.14 7.61
C VAL A 94 -3.76 7.59 7.15
N TYR A 95 -3.17 7.84 6.00
CA TYR A 95 -3.10 9.16 5.37
C TYR A 95 -3.68 9.11 3.97
N ARG A 96 -4.45 10.12 3.61
CA ARG A 96 -4.92 10.33 2.24
C ARG A 96 -3.96 11.25 1.51
N ILE A 97 -3.58 10.87 0.30
CA ILE A 97 -2.75 11.66 -0.59
C ILE A 97 -3.57 12.01 -1.82
N GLU A 98 -3.73 13.29 -2.08
CA GLU A 98 -4.50 13.78 -3.23
C GLU A 98 -3.87 15.03 -3.85
N LYS A 99 -4.17 15.27 -5.13
CA LYS A 99 -3.82 16.53 -5.77
C LYS A 99 -4.79 17.62 -5.32
N GLN A 100 -4.25 18.81 -5.07
CA GLN A 100 -5.08 19.98 -4.80
C GLN A 100 -5.94 20.30 -6.03
N THR A 101 -7.20 20.65 -5.82
CA THR A 101 -8.12 21.10 -6.86
C THR A 101 -7.67 22.43 -7.46
N GLY A 102 -7.97 22.64 -8.78
CA GLY A 102 -7.63 23.89 -9.47
C GLY A 102 -6.21 23.96 -10.01
N TYR A 103 -5.48 22.83 -10.05
CA TYR A 103 -4.18 22.77 -10.73
C TYR A 103 -4.34 22.80 -12.27
N ASN A 104 -3.31 23.33 -12.94
CA ASN A 104 -3.23 23.30 -14.40
C ASN A 104 -2.43 22.08 -14.85
N GLU A 105 -3.03 21.17 -15.62
CA GLU A 105 -2.38 19.94 -16.10
C GLU A 105 -1.20 20.19 -17.03
N THR A 106 -1.17 21.34 -17.71
CA THR A 106 -0.08 21.71 -18.61
C THR A 106 1.07 22.43 -17.92
N ASP A 107 0.87 22.90 -16.69
CA ASP A 107 1.88 23.55 -15.87
C ASP A 107 2.12 22.79 -14.58
N LEU A 108 3.15 21.96 -14.57
CA LEU A 108 3.52 21.11 -13.46
C LEU A 108 3.84 21.90 -12.18
N SER A 109 4.22 23.18 -12.32
CA SER A 109 4.52 24.03 -11.16
C SER A 109 3.28 24.35 -10.31
N THR A 110 2.08 24.22 -10.88
CA THR A 110 0.79 24.45 -10.20
C THR A 110 0.29 23.23 -9.43
N ILE A 111 0.86 22.05 -9.69
CA ILE A 111 0.44 20.81 -9.06
C ILE A 111 0.97 20.77 -7.62
N ARG A 112 0.06 20.67 -6.68
CA ARG A 112 0.37 20.48 -5.26
C ARG A 112 -0.27 19.21 -4.74
N THR A 113 0.47 18.51 -3.91
CA THR A 113 -0.01 17.32 -3.21
C THR A 113 -0.41 17.68 -1.79
N ILE A 114 -1.59 17.25 -1.39
CA ILE A 114 -2.09 17.40 -0.03
C ILE A 114 -2.05 16.04 0.65
N ILE A 115 -1.52 15.99 1.86
CA ILE A 115 -1.49 14.81 2.71
C ILE A 115 -2.38 15.11 3.92
N THR A 116 -3.44 14.33 4.07
CA THR A 116 -4.41 14.50 5.16
C THR A 116 -4.44 13.25 6.03
N PRO A 117 -4.21 13.36 7.35
CA PRO A 117 -4.39 12.23 8.26
C PRO A 117 -5.88 11.86 8.32
N ILE A 118 -6.16 10.53 8.27
CA ILE A 118 -7.51 9.98 8.38
C ILE A 118 -7.66 9.24 9.71
N LYS A 119 -6.59 8.54 10.11
CA LYS A 119 -6.54 7.78 11.36
C LYS A 119 -5.16 7.84 11.99
#